data_8faabc61909b5154f6f42918ba3d0101
#
_entry.id   8faabc61909b5154f6f42918ba3d0101
#
_cell.length_a   1.000
_cell.length_b   1.000
_cell.length_c   1.000
_cell.angle_alpha   90.00
_cell.angle_beta   90.00
_cell.angle_gamma   90.00
#
_symmetry.space_group_name_H-M   'P 1'
#
loop_
_entity.id
_entity.type
_entity.pdbx_description
1 polymer ?
#
loop_
_entity_poly.entity_id
_entity_poly.type
_entity_poly.pdbx_seq_one_letter_code
_entity_poly.pdbx_strand_id
1 'polypeptide(L)'
;MQKKWLLNKTNKDFLDYMSRETNVSSITAQVLINRDIKTPDAAFAFFDSGINSLSDPFELAGIEKAVLRIQKAIRNREKILIHGDYDCDGITATVIMYEIIKNLGGGDIVEYFIPSRFDTGYGFHQSAVTIAHQKGITLIITVDCGITAYDAVNRARELNIDIIITDHHEPNRDENNNLYTPKLPDAYCIINPKINLNGSNNSPLSGAGVALMLGLALNSGNLEKIEDLIEIAMLGTIADVVPLTFDNRIIVKEGLKRISKSQRPGIIELIEISSLNSPNFKTDMFSFTIIPRINAAGRMGDANSVVKLLTTNSHDEAKRLAIWLNDLNIERQKIESEVLESAISQLKTISIGKAIIIADEDWHEGVLGIVASKMVDRYDMPAFVLNIKDGIAKGSARSIPNFDILKCLKHCSNHLIQYGGHKQAAGLKLEAIHIKAFTDCVNEYIVNISKESDLITTLNIDYNVTLKEINHELMSEFSRLEPFGYSNPEPLLGAKGLVPSNLRVVGRNHLKMRLAHNGSVIDTIGFDLGESISWINSVKSIDAVFTPTINEWNGNRTVQLNIKDLRPSNGKN
;
A
#
# COMPACT_ATOMS: atom_id res chain seq x y z
N MET A 1 -14.79 -20.69 -0.25
CA MET A 1 -14.66 -21.35 1.09
C MET A 1 -15.37 -20.51 2.15
N GLN A 2 -15.90 -21.15 3.23
CA GLN A 2 -16.57 -20.41 4.31
C GLN A 2 -15.51 -19.71 5.17
N LYS A 3 -15.59 -18.38 5.28
CA LYS A 3 -14.68 -17.58 6.11
C LYS A 3 -14.93 -17.83 7.59
N LYS A 4 -13.88 -17.82 8.40
CA LYS A 4 -13.99 -17.93 9.86
C LYS A 4 -14.24 -16.54 10.46
N TRP A 5 -15.32 -16.37 11.22
CA TRP A 5 -15.64 -15.13 11.92
C TRP A 5 -15.10 -15.18 13.34
N LEU A 6 -14.24 -14.25 13.69
CA LEU A 6 -13.74 -14.05 15.05
C LEU A 6 -14.23 -12.71 15.58
N LEU A 7 -14.92 -12.77 16.72
CA LEU A 7 -15.35 -11.56 17.42
C LEU A 7 -14.31 -11.20 18.48
N ASN A 8 -13.72 -10.03 18.34
CA ASN A 8 -12.84 -9.45 19.36
C ASN A 8 -13.67 -9.06 20.59
N LYS A 9 -13.22 -9.45 21.77
CA LYS A 9 -13.89 -9.14 23.03
C LYS A 9 -12.90 -8.56 24.03
N THR A 10 -13.29 -7.48 24.67
CA THR A 10 -12.57 -6.82 25.76
C THR A 10 -13.32 -7.07 27.08
N ASN A 11 -12.59 -7.01 28.19
CA ASN A 11 -13.22 -6.96 29.52
C ASN A 11 -14.20 -5.78 29.58
N LYS A 12 -15.40 -6.01 30.11
CA LYS A 12 -16.47 -5.02 30.13
C LYS A 12 -16.10 -3.75 30.88
N ASP A 13 -15.48 -3.89 32.06
CA ASP A 13 -15.13 -2.74 32.88
C ASP A 13 -14.10 -1.84 32.18
N PHE A 14 -13.15 -2.45 31.45
CA PHE A 14 -12.17 -1.71 30.65
C PHE A 14 -12.80 -1.05 29.44
N LEU A 15 -13.73 -1.72 28.77
CA LEU A 15 -14.48 -1.14 27.65
C LEU A 15 -15.31 0.07 28.11
N ASP A 16 -16.04 -0.07 29.22
CA ASP A 16 -16.87 1.01 29.80
C ASP A 16 -15.99 2.18 30.26
N TYR A 17 -14.80 1.89 30.83
CA TYR A 17 -13.81 2.92 31.16
C TYR A 17 -13.36 3.70 29.93
N MET A 18 -12.90 3.01 28.89
CA MET A 18 -12.44 3.65 27.64
C MET A 18 -13.56 4.48 26.99
N SER A 19 -14.77 3.93 26.90
CA SER A 19 -15.93 4.61 26.33
C SER A 19 -16.23 5.93 27.07
N ARG A 20 -16.26 5.88 28.40
CA ARG A 20 -16.54 7.05 29.23
C ARG A 20 -15.44 8.12 29.15
N GLU A 21 -14.17 7.73 29.32
CA GLU A 21 -13.06 8.68 29.35
C GLU A 21 -12.78 9.33 27.98
N THR A 22 -13.06 8.62 26.88
CA THR A 22 -12.87 9.15 25.52
C THR A 22 -14.13 9.78 24.92
N ASN A 23 -15.26 9.72 25.65
CA ASN A 23 -16.56 10.22 25.22
C ASN A 23 -16.99 9.69 23.83
N VAL A 24 -16.90 8.39 23.65
CA VAL A 24 -17.37 7.67 22.45
C VAL A 24 -18.22 6.46 22.86
N SER A 25 -18.99 5.91 21.91
CA SER A 25 -19.76 4.68 22.13
C SER A 25 -18.85 3.49 22.47
N SER A 26 -19.40 2.48 23.14
CA SER A 26 -18.68 1.22 23.39
C SER A 26 -18.23 0.54 22.11
N ILE A 27 -18.93 0.75 21.00
CA ILE A 27 -18.55 0.27 19.67
C ILE A 27 -17.23 0.90 19.24
N THR A 28 -17.15 2.22 19.26
CA THR A 28 -15.93 2.96 18.88
C THR A 28 -14.78 2.70 19.86
N ALA A 29 -15.05 2.60 21.16
CA ALA A 29 -14.05 2.25 22.16
C ALA A 29 -13.45 0.85 21.89
N GLN A 30 -14.29 -0.15 21.55
CA GLN A 30 -13.78 -1.48 21.17
C GLN A 30 -12.93 -1.43 19.90
N VAL A 31 -13.32 -0.66 18.90
CA VAL A 31 -12.53 -0.46 17.67
C VAL A 31 -11.15 0.13 17.99
N LEU A 32 -11.06 1.12 18.87
CA LEU A 32 -9.78 1.69 19.32
C LEU A 32 -8.92 0.65 20.03
N ILE A 33 -9.51 -0.11 20.98
CA ILE A 33 -8.81 -1.17 21.72
C ILE A 33 -8.26 -2.25 20.76
N ASN A 34 -9.03 -2.65 19.75
CA ASN A 34 -8.61 -3.61 18.74
C ASN A 34 -7.42 -3.14 17.90
N ARG A 35 -7.18 -1.83 17.87
CA ARG A 35 -6.05 -1.16 17.20
C ARG A 35 -4.91 -0.82 18.15
N ASP A 36 -4.86 -1.48 19.32
CA ASP A 36 -3.89 -1.25 20.38
C ASP A 36 -3.90 0.17 20.99
N ILE A 37 -4.96 0.96 20.74
CA ILE A 37 -5.19 2.26 21.37
C ILE A 37 -5.92 2.00 22.70
N LYS A 38 -5.16 1.85 23.80
CA LYS A 38 -5.64 1.32 25.07
C LYS A 38 -5.63 2.34 26.22
N THR A 39 -5.34 3.60 25.93
CA THR A 39 -5.41 4.68 26.91
C THR A 39 -6.20 5.86 26.37
N PRO A 40 -6.89 6.65 27.22
CA PRO A 40 -7.58 7.85 26.77
C PRO A 40 -6.65 8.85 26.07
N ASP A 41 -5.44 9.06 26.59
CA ASP A 41 -4.46 9.97 25.99
C ASP A 41 -4.07 9.53 24.57
N ALA A 42 -3.84 8.22 24.36
CA ALA A 42 -3.55 7.69 23.03
C ALA A 42 -4.75 7.84 22.08
N ALA A 43 -5.99 7.71 22.59
CA ALA A 43 -7.19 7.92 21.79
C ALA A 43 -7.36 9.40 21.39
N PHE A 44 -7.12 10.34 22.30
CA PHE A 44 -7.14 11.76 21.97
C PHE A 44 -6.02 12.12 20.98
N ALA A 45 -4.80 11.64 21.19
CA ALA A 45 -3.71 11.82 20.24
C ALA A 45 -4.06 11.26 18.85
N PHE A 46 -4.72 10.10 18.79
CA PHE A 46 -5.17 9.50 17.52
C PHE A 46 -6.26 10.34 16.82
N PHE A 47 -7.23 10.88 17.56
CA PHE A 47 -8.30 11.69 16.99
C PHE A 47 -7.83 13.08 16.54
N ASP A 48 -7.04 13.73 17.38
CA ASP A 48 -6.74 15.16 17.27
C ASP A 48 -5.39 15.45 16.61
N SER A 49 -4.62 14.38 16.22
CA SER A 49 -3.36 14.54 15.52
C SER A 49 -3.52 15.37 14.23
N GLY A 50 -2.65 16.36 14.07
CA GLY A 50 -2.55 17.24 12.92
C GLY A 50 -1.07 17.45 12.56
N ILE A 51 -0.78 18.34 11.61
CA ILE A 51 0.56 18.57 11.07
C ILE A 51 1.61 18.86 12.16
N ASN A 52 1.23 19.59 13.21
CA ASN A 52 2.11 19.92 14.33
C ASN A 52 2.41 18.73 15.26
N SER A 53 1.77 17.59 15.03
CA SER A 53 2.00 16.35 15.78
C SER A 53 2.97 15.41 15.05
N LEU A 54 3.55 15.82 13.92
CA LEU A 54 4.65 15.08 13.29
C LEU A 54 5.82 14.96 14.27
N SER A 55 6.44 13.78 14.27
CA SER A 55 7.63 13.50 15.08
C SER A 55 8.79 14.45 14.72
N ASP A 56 9.70 14.66 15.66
CA ASP A 56 10.94 15.37 15.36
C ASP A 56 11.76 14.58 14.33
N PRO A 57 12.05 15.15 13.14
CA PRO A 57 12.81 14.43 12.12
C PRO A 57 14.20 14.00 12.58
N PHE A 58 14.79 14.68 13.57
CA PHE A 58 16.10 14.33 14.11
C PHE A 58 16.09 13.07 14.99
N GLU A 59 14.94 12.54 15.33
CA GLU A 59 14.82 11.20 15.95
C GLU A 59 15.16 10.05 14.96
N LEU A 60 15.08 10.31 13.65
CA LEU A 60 15.51 9.33 12.64
C LEU A 60 17.03 9.30 12.53
N ALA A 61 17.62 8.14 12.78
CA ALA A 61 19.07 7.95 12.66
C ALA A 61 19.57 8.34 11.28
N GLY A 62 20.70 9.05 11.23
CA GLY A 62 21.33 9.49 9.99
C GLY A 62 20.87 10.86 9.46
N ILE A 63 19.74 11.39 9.91
CA ILE A 63 19.18 12.67 9.43
C ILE A 63 20.19 13.81 9.62
N GLU A 64 20.78 13.97 10.81
CA GLU A 64 21.72 15.05 11.09
C GLU A 64 22.91 15.03 10.13
N LYS A 65 23.50 13.84 9.93
CA LYS A 65 24.63 13.63 9.02
C LYS A 65 24.25 13.92 7.56
N ALA A 66 23.04 13.55 7.14
CA ALA A 66 22.52 13.83 5.81
C ALA A 66 22.31 15.34 5.60
N VAL A 67 21.68 16.02 6.55
CA VAL A 67 21.44 17.47 6.51
C VAL A 67 22.76 18.23 6.32
N LEU A 68 23.79 17.93 7.13
CA LEU A 68 25.10 18.57 7.04
C LEU A 68 25.76 18.34 5.67
N ARG A 69 25.66 17.11 5.12
CA ARG A 69 26.25 16.77 3.82
C ARG A 69 25.53 17.45 2.66
N ILE A 70 24.21 17.47 2.66
CA ILE A 70 23.39 18.12 1.62
C ILE A 70 23.64 19.64 1.63
N GLN A 71 23.62 20.26 2.82
CA GLN A 71 23.92 21.69 2.96
C GLN A 71 25.33 22.05 2.49
N LYS A 72 26.34 21.17 2.74
CA LYS A 72 27.70 21.34 2.22
C LYS A 72 27.68 21.27 0.69
N ALA A 73 26.97 20.32 0.08
CA ALA A 73 26.87 20.19 -1.38
C ALA A 73 26.28 21.46 -2.02
N ILE A 74 25.17 21.96 -1.45
CA ILE A 74 24.51 23.19 -1.93
C ILE A 74 25.47 24.40 -1.83
N ARG A 75 26.12 24.59 -0.68
CA ARG A 75 27.08 25.71 -0.50
C ARG A 75 28.25 25.65 -1.45
N ASN A 76 28.78 24.46 -1.71
CA ASN A 76 29.93 24.25 -2.58
C ASN A 76 29.56 24.11 -4.07
N ARG A 77 28.28 24.18 -4.42
CA ARG A 77 27.77 23.97 -5.78
C ARG A 77 28.16 22.59 -6.36
N GLU A 78 28.18 21.57 -5.51
CA GLU A 78 28.42 20.19 -5.91
C GLU A 78 27.18 19.64 -6.65
N LYS A 79 27.41 18.88 -7.72
CA LYS A 79 26.30 18.24 -8.45
C LYS A 79 25.69 17.10 -7.65
N ILE A 80 24.36 17.11 -7.53
CA ILE A 80 23.57 16.15 -6.76
C ILE A 80 22.68 15.36 -7.71
N LEU A 81 22.65 14.04 -7.55
CA LEU A 81 21.68 13.17 -8.22
C LEU A 81 20.70 12.59 -7.19
N ILE A 82 19.41 12.75 -7.42
CA ILE A 82 18.36 12.00 -6.71
C ILE A 82 18.05 10.75 -7.54
N HIS A 83 18.23 9.59 -6.96
CA HIS A 83 17.94 8.31 -7.60
C HIS A 83 16.73 7.68 -6.92
N GLY A 84 15.58 7.62 -7.61
CA GLY A 84 14.32 7.08 -7.10
C GLY A 84 13.99 5.68 -7.61
N ASP A 85 12.92 5.11 -7.07
CA ASP A 85 12.28 3.93 -7.62
C ASP A 85 11.12 4.30 -8.56
N TYR A 86 10.68 3.36 -9.38
CA TYR A 86 9.73 3.56 -10.49
C TYR A 86 8.25 3.50 -10.09
N ASP A 87 7.91 3.17 -8.86
CA ASP A 87 6.54 3.16 -8.37
C ASP A 87 6.11 4.52 -7.77
N CYS A 88 4.87 4.60 -7.32
CA CYS A 88 4.32 5.87 -6.84
C CYS A 88 5.05 6.38 -5.59
N ASP A 89 5.54 5.51 -4.69
CA ASP A 89 6.27 5.95 -3.50
C ASP A 89 7.65 6.52 -3.87
N GLY A 90 8.42 5.80 -4.69
CA GLY A 90 9.72 6.27 -5.19
C GLY A 90 9.63 7.53 -6.05
N ILE A 91 8.60 7.63 -6.91
CA ILE A 91 8.34 8.83 -7.72
C ILE A 91 8.04 10.04 -6.83
N THR A 92 7.13 9.88 -5.86
CA THR A 92 6.75 10.99 -4.96
C THR A 92 7.88 11.38 -4.01
N ALA A 93 8.66 10.41 -3.51
CA ALA A 93 9.89 10.67 -2.75
C ALA A 93 10.92 11.47 -3.58
N THR A 94 11.06 11.14 -4.88
CA THR A 94 11.92 11.87 -5.82
C THR A 94 11.44 13.33 -5.99
N VAL A 95 10.14 13.55 -6.19
CA VAL A 95 9.55 14.89 -6.28
C VAL A 95 9.84 15.71 -5.04
N ILE A 96 9.61 15.14 -3.85
CA ILE A 96 9.84 15.81 -2.56
C ILE A 96 11.29 16.25 -2.43
N MET A 97 12.24 15.36 -2.61
CA MET A 97 13.66 15.69 -2.45
C MET A 97 14.17 16.67 -3.52
N TYR A 98 13.69 16.53 -4.77
CA TYR A 98 14.04 17.43 -5.85
C TYR A 98 13.58 18.87 -5.55
N GLU A 99 12.34 19.07 -5.15
CA GLU A 99 11.80 20.39 -4.85
C GLU A 99 12.46 21.00 -3.61
N ILE A 100 12.72 20.22 -2.57
CA ILE A 100 13.40 20.71 -1.37
C ILE A 100 14.81 21.23 -1.70
N ILE A 101 15.61 20.44 -2.42
CA ILE A 101 16.98 20.86 -2.78
C ILE A 101 16.94 22.07 -3.70
N LYS A 102 16.02 22.10 -4.66
CA LYS A 102 15.79 23.24 -5.56
C LYS A 102 15.46 24.51 -4.78
N ASN A 103 14.54 24.43 -3.81
CA ASN A 103 14.09 25.57 -3.00
C ASN A 103 15.17 26.07 -2.01
N LEU A 104 16.12 25.20 -1.63
CA LEU A 104 17.29 25.56 -0.83
C LEU A 104 18.43 26.19 -1.65
N GLY A 105 18.21 26.51 -2.93
CA GLY A 105 19.17 27.14 -3.83
C GLY A 105 19.99 26.15 -4.66
N GLY A 106 19.63 24.87 -4.68
CA GLY A 106 20.30 23.82 -5.45
C GLY A 106 19.70 23.55 -6.83
N GLY A 107 18.84 24.43 -7.36
CA GLY A 107 18.04 24.13 -8.56
C GLY A 107 18.84 23.87 -9.85
N ASP A 108 20.04 24.41 -9.97
CA ASP A 108 20.92 24.23 -11.13
C ASP A 108 22.00 23.15 -10.93
N ILE A 109 22.06 22.55 -9.73
CA ILE A 109 23.02 21.49 -9.39
C ILE A 109 22.34 20.14 -9.09
N VAL A 110 21.01 20.09 -9.02
CA VAL A 110 20.25 18.88 -8.73
C VAL A 110 19.63 18.31 -9.99
N GLU A 111 19.87 17.03 -10.22
CA GLU A 111 19.20 16.21 -11.23
C GLU A 111 18.46 15.06 -10.54
N TYR A 112 17.48 14.48 -11.20
CA TYR A 112 16.85 13.23 -10.76
C TYR A 112 16.93 12.17 -11.86
N PHE A 113 16.88 10.92 -11.45
CA PHE A 113 16.84 9.77 -12.33
C PHE A 113 16.05 8.64 -11.69
N ILE A 114 15.08 8.12 -12.43
CA ILE A 114 14.34 6.91 -12.08
C ILE A 114 14.65 5.85 -13.13
N PRO A 115 15.20 4.68 -12.74
CA PRO A 115 15.55 3.63 -13.68
C PRO A 115 14.31 3.00 -14.30
N SER A 116 14.46 2.49 -15.53
CA SER A 116 13.43 1.66 -16.14
C SER A 116 13.41 0.28 -15.48
N ARG A 117 12.21 -0.19 -15.14
CA ARG A 117 11.98 -1.54 -14.61
C ARG A 117 12.47 -2.65 -15.55
N PHE A 118 12.48 -2.37 -16.86
CA PHE A 118 12.82 -3.36 -17.90
C PHE A 118 14.31 -3.45 -18.14
N ASP A 119 15.06 -2.35 -18.00
CA ASP A 119 16.48 -2.29 -18.34
C ASP A 119 17.37 -2.76 -17.20
N THR A 120 17.13 -2.24 -15.97
CA THR A 120 17.99 -2.50 -14.82
C THR A 120 17.32 -3.29 -13.70
N GLY A 121 16.00 -3.42 -13.74
CA GLY A 121 15.23 -4.03 -12.65
C GLY A 121 14.98 -3.06 -11.49
N TYR A 122 14.71 -3.62 -10.31
CA TYR A 122 14.46 -2.88 -9.08
C TYR A 122 15.76 -2.46 -8.39
N GLY A 123 15.80 -1.24 -7.86
CA GLY A 123 16.81 -0.77 -6.94
C GLY A 123 17.93 0.06 -7.56
N PHE A 124 18.95 0.32 -6.75
CA PHE A 124 20.10 1.14 -7.09
C PHE A 124 21.27 0.27 -7.57
N HIS A 125 21.74 0.48 -8.82
CA HIS A 125 22.73 -0.37 -9.48
C HIS A 125 24.04 0.37 -9.81
N GLN A 126 25.13 -0.38 -9.96
CA GLN A 126 26.47 0.14 -10.34
C GLN A 126 26.47 0.98 -11.62
N SER A 127 25.61 0.64 -12.60
CA SER A 127 25.47 1.39 -13.86
C SER A 127 25.04 2.83 -13.63
N ALA A 128 24.10 3.07 -12.70
CA ALA A 128 23.66 4.42 -12.35
C ALA A 128 24.79 5.24 -11.72
N VAL A 129 25.63 4.62 -10.87
CA VAL A 129 26.81 5.26 -10.28
C VAL A 129 27.83 5.63 -11.35
N THR A 130 28.08 4.75 -12.31
CA THR A 130 29.02 5.00 -13.42
C THR A 130 28.57 6.19 -14.28
N ILE A 131 27.26 6.24 -14.60
CA ILE A 131 26.68 7.36 -15.36
C ILE A 131 26.77 8.67 -14.55
N ALA A 132 26.48 8.61 -13.25
CA ALA A 132 26.60 9.77 -12.36
C ALA A 132 28.03 10.33 -12.33
N HIS A 133 29.03 9.45 -12.23
CA HIS A 133 30.45 9.85 -12.28
C HIS A 133 30.81 10.57 -13.59
N GLN A 134 30.36 10.05 -14.73
CA GLN A 134 30.60 10.69 -16.04
C GLN A 134 29.99 12.09 -16.15
N LYS A 135 28.89 12.36 -15.44
CA LYS A 135 28.24 13.67 -15.33
C LYS A 135 28.88 14.60 -14.32
N GLY A 136 29.88 14.13 -13.56
CA GLY A 136 30.56 14.89 -12.50
C GLY A 136 29.69 15.04 -11.23
N ILE A 137 28.78 14.10 -10.97
CA ILE A 137 28.01 14.01 -9.73
C ILE A 137 28.95 13.59 -8.59
N THR A 138 28.87 14.27 -7.46
CA THR A 138 29.66 13.98 -6.26
C THR A 138 28.84 13.53 -5.06
N LEU A 139 27.52 13.72 -5.13
CA LEU A 139 26.57 13.26 -4.13
C LEU A 139 25.37 12.58 -4.82
N ILE A 140 25.07 11.35 -4.43
CA ILE A 140 23.82 10.67 -4.81
C ILE A 140 22.96 10.51 -3.56
N ILE A 141 21.69 10.86 -3.68
CA ILE A 141 20.66 10.61 -2.66
C ILE A 141 19.71 9.58 -3.24
N THR A 142 19.70 8.37 -2.70
CA THR A 142 18.67 7.39 -3.09
C THR A 142 17.40 7.65 -2.29
N VAL A 143 16.25 7.51 -2.92
CA VAL A 143 14.95 7.63 -2.27
C VAL A 143 14.11 6.38 -2.57
N ASP A 144 13.54 5.80 -1.52
CA ASP A 144 12.73 4.58 -1.58
C ASP A 144 13.49 3.35 -2.12
N CYS A 145 14.80 3.37 -2.07
CA CYS A 145 15.66 2.25 -2.48
C CYS A 145 17.08 2.39 -1.90
N GLY A 146 17.86 1.32 -1.99
CA GLY A 146 19.31 1.40 -1.73
C GLY A 146 19.78 0.63 -0.50
N ILE A 147 18.91 0.24 0.43
CA ILE A 147 19.31 -0.45 1.69
C ILE A 147 20.04 -1.79 1.45
N THR A 148 19.86 -2.39 0.30
CA THR A 148 20.52 -3.64 -0.11
C THR A 148 21.52 -3.46 -1.26
N ALA A 149 21.83 -2.23 -1.66
CA ALA A 149 22.64 -1.91 -2.85
C ALA A 149 24.16 -1.90 -2.56
N TYR A 150 24.69 -2.97 -1.98
CA TYR A 150 26.11 -3.07 -1.57
C TYR A 150 27.10 -2.78 -2.69
N ASP A 151 26.89 -3.40 -3.85
CA ASP A 151 27.81 -3.28 -4.99
C ASP A 151 27.79 -1.87 -5.59
N ALA A 152 26.63 -1.22 -5.65
CA ALA A 152 26.52 0.15 -6.12
C ALA A 152 27.19 1.13 -5.16
N VAL A 153 27.02 0.95 -3.84
CA VAL A 153 27.68 1.78 -2.82
C VAL A 153 29.20 1.58 -2.84
N ASN A 154 29.69 0.35 -2.97
CA ASN A 154 31.13 0.07 -3.12
C ASN A 154 31.69 0.77 -4.37
N ARG A 155 30.95 0.68 -5.49
CA ARG A 155 31.36 1.37 -6.73
C ARG A 155 31.40 2.88 -6.58
N ALA A 156 30.44 3.47 -5.88
CA ALA A 156 30.42 4.91 -5.60
C ALA A 156 31.64 5.35 -4.79
N ARG A 157 32.02 4.57 -3.79
CA ARG A 157 33.21 4.82 -2.96
C ARG A 157 34.51 4.78 -3.77
N GLU A 158 34.65 3.81 -4.69
CA GLU A 158 35.78 3.75 -5.62
C GLU A 158 35.89 5.01 -6.49
N LEU A 159 34.75 5.62 -6.82
CA LEU A 159 34.66 6.81 -7.68
C LEU A 159 34.60 8.12 -6.87
N ASN A 160 34.79 8.09 -5.54
CA ASN A 160 34.69 9.22 -4.64
C ASN A 160 33.34 9.96 -4.73
N ILE A 161 32.25 9.23 -4.84
CA ILE A 161 30.89 9.75 -4.79
C ILE A 161 30.28 9.38 -3.43
N ASP A 162 29.81 10.36 -2.68
CA ASP A 162 29.09 10.13 -1.44
C ASP A 162 27.67 9.65 -1.72
N ILE A 163 27.22 8.65 -0.97
CA ILE A 163 25.85 8.12 -1.07
C ILE A 163 25.10 8.40 0.24
N ILE A 164 23.95 9.06 0.15
CA ILE A 164 22.94 9.13 1.21
C ILE A 164 21.82 8.18 0.81
N ILE A 165 21.59 7.14 1.61
CA ILE A 165 20.46 6.23 1.39
C ILE A 165 19.29 6.73 2.23
N THR A 166 18.13 7.03 1.58
CA THR A 166 16.84 7.17 2.25
C THR A 166 15.93 6.05 1.78
N ASP A 167 15.56 5.17 2.68
CA ASP A 167 14.84 3.95 2.36
C ASP A 167 13.95 3.54 3.55
N HIS A 168 12.98 2.68 3.32
CA HIS A 168 12.13 2.11 4.36
C HIS A 168 11.99 0.58 4.24
N HIS A 169 12.64 -0.02 3.25
CA HIS A 169 12.65 -1.46 3.05
C HIS A 169 13.45 -2.19 4.14
N GLU A 170 13.17 -3.50 4.30
CA GLU A 170 13.89 -4.35 5.25
C GLU A 170 15.36 -4.51 4.82
N PRO A 171 16.33 -4.22 5.68
CA PRO A 171 17.72 -4.56 5.41
C PRO A 171 17.93 -6.07 5.43
N ASN A 172 18.95 -6.54 4.70
CA ASN A 172 19.38 -7.92 4.83
C ASN A 172 19.87 -8.20 6.27
N ARG A 173 19.73 -9.44 6.72
CA ARG A 173 20.20 -9.89 8.03
C ARG A 173 21.55 -10.58 7.89
N ASP A 174 22.41 -10.40 8.88
CA ASP A 174 23.62 -11.21 8.98
C ASP A 174 23.25 -12.61 9.54
N GLU A 175 23.22 -13.62 8.67
CA GLU A 175 22.85 -15.00 9.06
C GLU A 175 23.86 -15.62 10.04
N ASN A 176 25.06 -15.06 10.19
CA ASN A 176 26.12 -15.57 11.06
C ASN A 176 26.07 -15.02 12.49
N ASN A 177 25.19 -14.06 12.77
CA ASN A 177 25.10 -13.41 14.07
C ASN A 177 23.74 -13.69 14.70
N ASN A 178 23.70 -14.38 15.86
CA ASN A 178 22.48 -14.63 16.64
C ASN A 178 21.83 -13.36 17.21
N LEU A 179 22.48 -12.20 17.06
CA LEU A 179 21.94 -10.88 17.32
C LEU A 179 21.38 -10.34 16.01
N TYR A 180 20.17 -9.80 16.06
CA TYR A 180 19.44 -9.17 14.95
C TYR A 180 20.16 -7.93 14.40
N THR A 181 21.40 -8.10 13.93
CA THR A 181 22.20 -7.00 13.38
C THR A 181 21.89 -6.89 11.88
N PRO A 182 21.35 -5.75 11.41
CA PRO A 182 21.13 -5.54 9.99
C PRO A 182 22.48 -5.47 9.26
N LYS A 183 22.57 -6.14 8.11
CA LYS A 183 23.69 -5.95 7.19
C LYS A 183 23.39 -4.70 6.36
N LEU A 184 24.24 -3.68 6.49
CA LEU A 184 24.06 -2.39 5.82
C LEU A 184 25.17 -2.13 4.81
N PRO A 185 24.89 -1.43 3.68
CA PRO A 185 25.94 -0.95 2.77
C PRO A 185 26.78 0.16 3.44
N ASP A 186 28.04 0.28 3.07
CA ASP A 186 28.99 1.28 3.61
C ASP A 186 28.80 2.66 2.93
N ALA A 187 27.57 3.19 3.06
CA ALA A 187 27.20 4.50 2.54
C ALA A 187 27.66 5.64 3.45
N TYR A 188 27.71 6.88 2.93
CA TYR A 188 28.03 8.07 3.72
C TYR A 188 27.10 8.18 4.94
N CYS A 189 25.78 8.03 4.74
CA CYS A 189 24.80 7.78 5.80
C CYS A 189 23.57 7.04 5.27
N ILE A 190 22.82 6.47 6.19
CA ILE A 190 21.58 5.73 5.90
C ILE A 190 20.49 6.27 6.80
N ILE A 191 19.34 6.61 6.22
CA ILE A 191 18.12 6.98 6.91
C ILE A 191 17.08 5.91 6.57
N ASN A 192 16.75 5.08 7.56
CA ASN A 192 15.74 4.05 7.41
C ASN A 192 15.07 3.77 8.77
N PRO A 193 13.75 3.93 8.89
CA PRO A 193 13.03 3.74 10.16
C PRO A 193 13.22 2.35 10.79
N LYS A 194 13.51 1.33 9.96
CA LYS A 194 13.64 -0.07 10.42
C LYS A 194 15.01 -0.43 10.98
N ILE A 195 16.01 0.45 10.88
CA ILE A 195 17.36 0.20 11.41
C ILE A 195 17.63 0.91 12.73
N ASN A 196 16.66 1.60 13.30
CA ASN A 196 16.85 2.38 14.52
C ASN A 196 16.96 1.44 15.74
N LEU A 197 18.18 1.22 16.22
CA LEU A 197 18.51 0.26 17.30
C LEU A 197 18.15 0.80 18.69
N ASN A 198 17.78 2.06 18.84
CA ASN A 198 17.68 2.74 20.15
C ASN A 198 16.25 2.85 20.72
N GLY A 199 15.25 2.16 20.12
CA GLY A 199 13.91 2.07 20.73
C GLY A 199 13.08 3.37 20.70
N SER A 200 13.54 4.43 20.04
CA SER A 200 12.75 5.62 19.75
C SER A 200 11.70 5.29 18.68
N ASN A 201 10.54 5.94 18.75
CA ASN A 201 9.34 5.76 17.92
C ASN A 201 9.67 5.35 16.47
N ASN A 202 9.60 4.05 16.20
CA ASN A 202 9.73 3.53 14.84
C ASN A 202 8.44 3.78 14.08
N SER A 203 8.21 5.03 13.66
CA SER A 203 7.15 5.33 12.70
C SER A 203 7.43 4.53 11.42
N PRO A 204 6.53 3.67 10.97
CA PRO A 204 6.75 2.84 9.77
C PRO A 204 6.56 3.65 8.49
N LEU A 205 7.33 4.73 8.35
CA LEU A 205 7.24 5.65 7.21
C LEU A 205 7.38 4.94 5.86
N SER A 206 6.69 5.46 4.84
CA SER A 206 6.95 5.15 3.43
C SER A 206 8.22 5.86 2.94
N GLY A 207 8.72 5.53 1.76
CA GLY A 207 9.85 6.24 1.14
C GLY A 207 9.58 7.74 0.99
N ALA A 208 8.37 8.12 0.56
CA ALA A 208 7.93 9.52 0.50
C ALA A 208 7.85 10.17 1.89
N GLY A 209 7.43 9.41 2.90
CA GLY A 209 7.42 9.85 4.30
C GLY A 209 8.83 10.13 4.81
N VAL A 210 9.81 9.26 4.54
CA VAL A 210 11.22 9.46 4.89
C VAL A 210 11.79 10.68 4.19
N ALA A 211 11.49 10.86 2.89
CA ALA A 211 11.91 12.04 2.13
C ALA A 211 11.31 13.34 2.71
N LEU A 212 10.03 13.32 3.12
CA LEU A 212 9.36 14.46 3.76
C LEU A 212 10.03 14.83 5.08
N MET A 213 10.35 13.85 5.93
CA MET A 213 11.02 14.08 7.21
C MET A 213 12.45 14.63 7.03
N LEU A 214 13.21 14.12 6.05
CA LEU A 214 14.50 14.71 5.71
C LEU A 214 14.34 16.16 5.21
N GLY A 215 13.29 16.42 4.42
CA GLY A 215 12.94 17.76 3.98
C GLY A 215 12.60 18.72 5.12
N LEU A 216 11.85 18.25 6.12
CA LEU A 216 11.54 19.00 7.33
C LEU A 216 12.82 19.34 8.11
N ALA A 217 13.73 18.38 8.26
CA ALA A 217 15.03 18.60 8.92
C ALA A 217 15.91 19.62 8.17
N LEU A 218 15.97 19.53 6.84
CA LEU A 218 16.70 20.48 5.98
C LEU A 218 16.18 21.91 6.10
N ASN A 219 14.90 22.07 6.42
CA ASN A 219 14.26 23.37 6.69
C ASN A 219 14.19 23.71 8.19
N SER A 220 15.04 23.09 9.02
CA SER A 220 15.14 23.35 10.47
C SER A 220 13.83 23.19 11.22
N GLY A 221 13.01 22.23 10.83
CA GLY A 221 11.70 21.94 11.44
C GLY A 221 10.58 22.91 11.03
N ASN A 222 10.83 23.80 10.07
CA ASN A 222 9.79 24.74 9.61
C ASN A 222 8.78 24.02 8.68
N LEU A 223 7.61 23.73 9.22
CA LEU A 223 6.51 23.05 8.52
C LEU A 223 5.98 23.85 7.32
N GLU A 224 5.95 25.17 7.39
CA GLU A 224 5.46 26.02 6.29
C GLU A 224 6.25 25.83 4.98
N LYS A 225 7.52 25.42 5.10
CA LYS A 225 8.42 25.19 3.96
C LYS A 225 8.21 23.86 3.24
N ILE A 226 7.46 22.93 3.85
CA ILE A 226 7.18 21.61 3.30
C ILE A 226 5.67 21.35 3.14
N GLU A 227 4.84 22.33 3.49
CA GLU A 227 3.40 22.17 3.60
C GLU A 227 2.74 21.72 2.30
N ASP A 228 3.20 22.23 1.17
CA ASP A 228 2.75 21.89 -0.18
C ASP A 228 3.27 20.53 -0.68
N LEU A 229 4.24 19.91 0.02
CA LEU A 229 4.75 18.58 -0.28
C LEU A 229 3.98 17.46 0.43
N ILE A 230 3.14 17.79 1.41
CA ILE A 230 2.37 16.81 2.18
C ILE A 230 1.38 16.07 1.30
N GLU A 231 0.75 16.74 0.33
CA GLU A 231 -0.15 16.08 -0.62
C GLU A 231 0.59 15.09 -1.54
N ILE A 232 1.86 15.36 -1.85
CA ILE A 232 2.72 14.45 -2.61
C ILE A 232 3.13 13.26 -1.75
N ALA A 233 3.57 13.50 -0.51
CA ALA A 233 3.93 12.44 0.44
C ALA A 233 2.73 11.52 0.75
N MET A 234 1.51 12.07 0.82
CA MET A 234 0.28 11.30 0.97
C MET A 234 0.10 10.28 -0.15
N LEU A 235 0.35 10.67 -1.42
CA LEU A 235 0.18 9.75 -2.56
C LEU A 235 1.12 8.54 -2.44
N GLY A 236 2.40 8.75 -2.11
CA GLY A 236 3.37 7.67 -1.88
C GLY A 236 2.96 6.80 -0.69
N THR A 237 2.62 7.42 0.44
CA THR A 237 2.21 6.73 1.67
C THR A 237 0.98 5.82 1.47
N ILE A 238 -0.01 6.27 0.68
CA ILE A 238 -1.19 5.45 0.34
C ILE A 238 -0.78 4.33 -0.63
N ALA A 239 0.07 4.63 -1.61
CA ALA A 239 0.46 3.70 -2.67
C ALA A 239 1.26 2.50 -2.16
N ASP A 240 2.17 2.72 -1.21
CA ASP A 240 3.02 1.67 -0.63
C ASP A 240 2.30 0.83 0.44
N VAL A 241 1.06 1.18 0.79
CA VAL A 241 0.23 0.41 1.74
C VAL A 241 0.93 0.24 3.10
N VAL A 242 1.69 1.25 3.55
CA VAL A 242 2.30 1.25 4.89
C VAL A 242 1.24 1.43 6.00
N PRO A 243 1.54 1.03 7.25
CA PRO A 243 0.61 1.21 8.36
C PRO A 243 0.18 2.68 8.52
N LEU A 244 -1.13 2.96 8.50
CA LEU A 244 -1.69 4.29 8.74
C LEU A 244 -1.76 4.60 10.24
N THR A 245 -0.59 4.58 10.87
CA THR A 245 -0.36 4.92 12.28
C THR A 245 0.66 6.06 12.37
N PHE A 246 0.77 6.71 13.51
CA PHE A 246 1.76 7.77 13.77
C PHE A 246 1.84 8.81 12.62
N ASP A 247 3.05 9.12 12.16
CA ASP A 247 3.30 10.12 11.12
C ASP A 247 2.63 9.80 9.79
N ASN A 248 2.57 8.53 9.37
CA ASN A 248 1.86 8.14 8.15
C ASN A 248 0.39 8.54 8.19
N ARG A 249 -0.27 8.36 9.35
CA ARG A 249 -1.65 8.79 9.52
C ARG A 249 -1.78 10.31 9.41
N ILE A 250 -0.85 11.06 10.00
CA ILE A 250 -0.82 12.53 9.95
C ILE A 250 -0.62 13.00 8.51
N ILE A 251 0.38 12.45 7.81
CA ILE A 251 0.68 12.76 6.40
C ILE A 251 -0.55 12.52 5.53
N VAL A 252 -1.21 11.36 5.67
CA VAL A 252 -2.39 11.04 4.87
C VAL A 252 -3.58 11.92 5.24
N LYS A 253 -3.85 12.13 6.52
CA LYS A 253 -4.95 12.98 7.01
C LYS A 253 -4.81 14.41 6.52
N GLU A 254 -3.63 14.98 6.64
CA GLU A 254 -3.35 16.35 6.21
C GLU A 254 -3.26 16.47 4.68
N GLY A 255 -2.67 15.49 4.01
CA GLY A 255 -2.62 15.43 2.54
C GLY A 255 -4.01 15.39 1.90
N LEU A 256 -4.93 14.58 2.44
CA LEU A 256 -6.33 14.53 1.95
C LEU A 256 -7.07 15.87 2.08
N LYS A 257 -6.77 16.65 3.13
CA LYS A 257 -7.35 18.00 3.30
C LYS A 257 -6.77 18.99 2.29
N ARG A 258 -5.47 18.88 1.98
CA ARG A 258 -4.74 19.84 1.13
C ARG A 258 -4.97 19.58 -0.34
N ILE A 259 -4.98 18.32 -0.77
CA ILE A 259 -5.07 17.94 -2.18
C ILE A 259 -6.37 18.45 -2.84
N SER A 260 -7.45 18.64 -2.05
CA SER A 260 -8.70 19.26 -2.55
C SER A 260 -8.55 20.73 -2.92
N LYS A 261 -7.47 21.37 -2.46
CA LYS A 261 -7.15 22.80 -2.68
C LYS A 261 -5.77 22.96 -3.34
N SER A 262 -5.25 21.89 -3.93
CA SER A 262 -3.94 21.89 -4.57
C SER A 262 -3.83 22.99 -5.61
N GLN A 263 -2.69 23.66 -5.64
CA GLN A 263 -2.34 24.65 -6.67
C GLN A 263 -1.36 24.06 -7.71
N ARG A 264 -1.00 22.78 -7.57
CA ARG A 264 -0.09 22.10 -8.48
C ARG A 264 -0.82 21.72 -9.78
N PRO A 265 -0.42 22.24 -10.94
CA PRO A 265 -1.07 21.91 -12.21
C PRO A 265 -1.17 20.39 -12.42
N GLY A 266 -0.11 19.64 -12.10
CA GLY A 266 -0.11 18.17 -12.25
C GLY A 266 -1.14 17.45 -11.40
N ILE A 267 -1.35 17.87 -10.15
CA ILE A 267 -2.38 17.31 -9.26
C ILE A 267 -3.78 17.68 -9.75
N ILE A 268 -3.99 18.92 -10.13
CA ILE A 268 -5.28 19.40 -10.66
C ILE A 268 -5.69 18.56 -11.88
N GLU A 269 -4.81 18.41 -12.85
CA GLU A 269 -5.08 17.65 -14.06
C GLU A 269 -5.29 16.14 -13.80
N LEU A 270 -4.57 15.55 -12.81
CA LEU A 270 -4.79 14.17 -12.40
C LEU A 270 -6.15 13.96 -11.74
N ILE A 271 -6.61 14.89 -10.91
CA ILE A 271 -7.95 14.87 -10.30
C ILE A 271 -9.02 14.97 -11.38
N GLU A 272 -8.87 15.91 -12.34
CA GLU A 272 -9.82 16.14 -13.41
C GLU A 272 -9.95 14.91 -14.32
N ILE A 273 -8.82 14.38 -14.83
CA ILE A 273 -8.84 13.22 -15.74
C ILE A 273 -9.30 11.93 -15.05
N SER A 274 -9.17 11.87 -13.72
CA SER A 274 -9.67 10.76 -12.91
C SER A 274 -11.15 10.91 -12.55
N SER A 275 -11.80 12.00 -12.95
CA SER A 275 -13.20 12.33 -12.61
C SER A 275 -13.48 12.29 -11.11
N LEU A 276 -12.50 12.69 -10.30
CA LEU A 276 -12.62 12.73 -8.84
C LEU A 276 -13.36 14.01 -8.42
N ASN A 277 -14.69 13.92 -8.36
CA ASN A 277 -15.56 15.00 -7.89
C ASN A 277 -16.12 14.63 -6.51
N SER A 278 -15.40 14.97 -5.44
CA SER A 278 -15.87 14.74 -4.07
C SER A 278 -15.55 15.95 -3.19
N PRO A 279 -16.48 16.40 -2.36
CA PRO A 279 -16.18 17.42 -1.35
C PRO A 279 -15.25 16.87 -0.24
N ASN A 280 -15.21 15.55 -0.07
CA ASN A 280 -14.39 14.87 0.93
C ASN A 280 -13.65 13.70 0.28
N PHE A 281 -12.37 13.85 0.07
CA PHE A 281 -11.51 12.80 -0.45
C PHE A 281 -11.23 11.73 0.62
N LYS A 282 -11.19 10.46 0.16
CA LYS A 282 -10.82 9.29 0.96
C LYS A 282 -9.64 8.55 0.32
N THR A 283 -8.92 7.78 1.11
CA THR A 283 -7.75 7.02 0.66
C THR A 283 -8.03 6.09 -0.51
N ASP A 284 -9.16 5.36 -0.47
CA ASP A 284 -9.58 4.43 -1.51
C ASP A 284 -9.78 5.11 -2.87
N MET A 285 -10.28 6.36 -2.89
CA MET A 285 -10.42 7.12 -4.13
C MET A 285 -9.08 7.25 -4.86
N PHE A 286 -7.99 7.54 -4.14
CA PHE A 286 -6.65 7.66 -4.72
C PHE A 286 -6.06 6.29 -5.07
N SER A 287 -6.24 5.30 -4.20
CA SER A 287 -5.76 3.94 -4.42
C SER A 287 -6.29 3.30 -5.71
N PHE A 288 -7.52 3.65 -6.12
CA PHE A 288 -8.16 3.08 -7.31
C PHE A 288 -8.19 3.99 -8.54
N THR A 289 -7.72 5.23 -8.43
CA THR A 289 -7.77 6.19 -9.55
C THR A 289 -6.41 6.78 -9.89
N ILE A 290 -5.87 7.69 -9.07
CA ILE A 290 -4.63 8.44 -9.35
C ILE A 290 -3.40 7.52 -9.24
N ILE A 291 -3.27 6.76 -8.15
CA ILE A 291 -2.12 5.90 -7.89
C ILE A 291 -1.91 4.84 -9.00
N PRO A 292 -2.96 4.14 -9.50
CA PRO A 292 -2.80 3.23 -10.63
C PRO A 292 -2.29 3.90 -11.92
N ARG A 293 -2.65 5.18 -12.16
CA ARG A 293 -2.13 5.95 -13.28
C ARG A 293 -0.64 6.24 -13.11
N ILE A 294 -0.23 6.75 -11.95
CA ILE A 294 1.19 6.98 -11.62
C ILE A 294 1.99 5.68 -11.77
N ASN A 295 1.52 4.59 -11.20
CA ASN A 295 2.17 3.29 -11.29
C ASN A 295 2.22 2.71 -12.72
N ALA A 296 1.31 3.15 -13.62
CA ALA A 296 1.35 2.72 -15.01
C ALA A 296 2.62 3.18 -15.73
N ALA A 297 3.16 4.35 -15.39
CA ALA A 297 4.41 4.85 -15.97
C ALA A 297 5.60 3.91 -15.66
N GLY A 298 5.74 3.43 -14.43
CA GLY A 298 6.78 2.46 -14.05
C GLY A 298 6.58 1.06 -14.61
N ARG A 299 5.36 0.72 -15.09
CA ARG A 299 5.01 -0.60 -15.63
C ARG A 299 5.03 -0.67 -17.15
N MET A 300 4.81 0.44 -17.84
CA MET A 300 4.55 0.48 -19.28
C MET A 300 5.31 1.60 -19.99
N GLY A 301 5.89 2.58 -19.27
CA GLY A 301 6.43 3.80 -19.84
C GLY A 301 7.67 4.32 -19.10
N ASP A 302 7.70 5.64 -18.91
CA ASP A 302 8.80 6.38 -18.29
C ASP A 302 8.35 7.09 -17.01
N ALA A 303 8.81 6.62 -15.87
CA ALA A 303 8.50 7.20 -14.55
C ALA A 303 9.04 8.64 -14.38
N ASN A 304 10.12 9.03 -15.09
CA ASN A 304 10.64 10.40 -15.05
C ASN A 304 9.62 11.43 -15.55
N SER A 305 8.76 11.05 -16.50
CA SER A 305 7.66 11.89 -16.99
C SER A 305 6.63 12.21 -15.90
N VAL A 306 6.45 11.35 -14.90
CA VAL A 306 5.54 11.62 -13.77
C VAL A 306 6.19 12.62 -12.80
N VAL A 307 7.49 12.52 -12.54
CA VAL A 307 8.20 13.57 -11.76
C VAL A 307 8.01 14.92 -12.44
N LYS A 308 8.15 14.98 -13.76
CA LYS A 308 7.91 16.21 -14.56
C LYS A 308 6.48 16.70 -14.43
N LEU A 309 5.48 15.82 -14.51
CA LEU A 309 4.06 16.16 -14.30
C LEU A 309 3.82 16.80 -12.93
N LEU A 310 4.40 16.23 -11.87
CA LEU A 310 4.16 16.69 -10.50
C LEU A 310 4.96 17.96 -10.13
N THR A 311 6.00 18.32 -10.91
CA THR A 311 6.88 19.47 -10.65
C THR A 311 6.72 20.63 -11.62
N THR A 312 5.98 20.46 -12.72
CA THR A 312 5.75 21.54 -13.69
C THR A 312 4.81 22.62 -13.17
N ASN A 313 5.11 23.88 -13.53
CA ASN A 313 4.23 25.03 -13.27
C ASN A 313 3.35 25.37 -14.49
N SER A 314 3.48 24.64 -15.59
CA SER A 314 2.72 24.86 -16.82
C SER A 314 1.48 23.97 -16.86
N HIS A 315 0.29 24.58 -16.89
CA HIS A 315 -0.97 23.84 -17.05
C HIS A 315 -1.03 23.07 -18.37
N ASP A 316 -0.54 23.64 -19.49
CA ASP A 316 -0.53 22.96 -20.78
C ASP A 316 0.36 21.73 -20.78
N GLU A 317 1.52 21.80 -20.11
CA GLU A 317 2.41 20.66 -19.97
C GLU A 317 1.80 19.61 -19.05
N ALA A 318 1.26 20.01 -17.90
CA ALA A 318 0.58 19.12 -16.96
C ALA A 318 -0.57 18.36 -17.64
N LYS A 319 -1.41 19.06 -18.40
CA LYS A 319 -2.52 18.46 -19.14
C LYS A 319 -2.06 17.41 -20.14
N ARG A 320 -1.02 17.71 -20.94
CA ARG A 320 -0.46 16.74 -21.91
C ARG A 320 0.06 15.49 -21.21
N LEU A 321 0.79 15.68 -20.12
CA LEU A 321 1.37 14.56 -19.35
C LEU A 321 0.29 13.76 -18.63
N ALA A 322 -0.76 14.39 -18.10
CA ALA A 322 -1.88 13.70 -17.46
C ALA A 322 -2.69 12.87 -18.47
N ILE A 323 -2.93 13.39 -19.69
CA ILE A 323 -3.57 12.64 -20.78
C ILE A 323 -2.72 11.42 -21.14
N TRP A 324 -1.44 11.62 -21.41
CA TRP A 324 -0.51 10.53 -21.71
C TRP A 324 -0.54 9.42 -20.62
N LEU A 325 -0.51 9.83 -19.34
CA LEU A 325 -0.51 8.91 -18.21
C LEU A 325 -1.85 8.14 -18.10
N ASN A 326 -2.96 8.79 -18.40
CA ASN A 326 -4.27 8.15 -18.45
C ASN A 326 -4.35 7.11 -19.56
N ASP A 327 -3.86 7.44 -20.77
CA ASP A 327 -3.84 6.52 -21.90
C ASP A 327 -2.98 5.29 -21.61
N LEU A 328 -1.82 5.51 -21.00
CA LEU A 328 -0.93 4.44 -20.55
C LEU A 328 -1.60 3.51 -19.52
N ASN A 329 -2.38 4.08 -18.60
CA ASN A 329 -3.14 3.30 -17.63
C ASN A 329 -4.30 2.51 -18.28
N ILE A 330 -4.96 3.07 -19.30
CA ILE A 330 -5.99 2.37 -20.09
C ILE A 330 -5.35 1.17 -20.83
N GLU A 331 -4.21 1.39 -21.47
CA GLU A 331 -3.46 0.31 -22.14
C GLU A 331 -3.05 -0.78 -21.14
N ARG A 332 -2.50 -0.41 -19.98
CA ARG A 332 -2.18 -1.35 -18.91
C ARG A 332 -3.39 -2.17 -18.47
N GLN A 333 -4.56 -1.54 -18.30
CA GLN A 333 -5.81 -2.23 -17.91
C GLN A 333 -6.28 -3.21 -18.97
N LYS A 334 -6.12 -2.87 -20.26
CA LYS A 334 -6.45 -3.75 -21.37
C LYS A 334 -5.57 -4.99 -21.34
N ILE A 335 -4.24 -4.81 -21.32
CA ILE A 335 -3.26 -5.91 -21.26
C ILE A 335 -3.49 -6.77 -20.01
N GLU A 336 -3.74 -6.16 -18.86
CA GLU A 336 -4.06 -6.86 -17.61
C GLU A 336 -5.29 -7.76 -17.75
N SER A 337 -6.36 -7.26 -18.42
CA SER A 337 -7.59 -8.03 -18.64
C SER A 337 -7.34 -9.22 -19.56
N GLU A 338 -6.60 -9.02 -20.65
CA GLU A 338 -6.23 -10.06 -21.60
C GLU A 338 -5.40 -11.17 -20.93
N VAL A 339 -4.39 -10.79 -20.13
CA VAL A 339 -3.56 -11.74 -19.38
C VAL A 339 -4.39 -12.49 -18.34
N LEU A 340 -5.28 -11.79 -17.61
CA LEU A 340 -6.17 -12.41 -16.62
C LEU A 340 -7.12 -13.44 -17.25
N GLU A 341 -7.73 -13.11 -18.39
CA GLU A 341 -8.62 -14.01 -19.12
C GLU A 341 -7.86 -15.25 -19.63
N SER A 342 -6.65 -15.07 -20.18
CA SER A 342 -5.76 -16.16 -20.57
C SER A 342 -5.40 -17.06 -19.39
N ALA A 343 -5.01 -16.45 -18.24
CA ALA A 343 -4.70 -17.14 -17.00
C ALA A 343 -5.86 -18.00 -16.48
N ILE A 344 -7.07 -17.43 -16.46
CA ILE A 344 -8.30 -18.17 -16.06
C ILE A 344 -8.61 -19.30 -17.03
N SER A 345 -8.38 -19.11 -18.33
CA SER A 345 -8.57 -20.16 -19.33
C SER A 345 -7.59 -21.32 -19.13
N GLN A 346 -6.32 -21.03 -18.85
CA GLN A 346 -5.33 -22.09 -18.55
C GLN A 346 -5.75 -22.93 -17.33
N LEU A 347 -6.27 -22.29 -16.26
CA LEU A 347 -6.70 -23.02 -15.06
C LEU A 347 -7.83 -24.02 -15.30
N LYS A 348 -8.63 -23.85 -16.36
CA LYS A 348 -9.68 -24.84 -16.73
C LYS A 348 -9.12 -26.11 -17.34
N THR A 349 -7.86 -26.06 -17.84
CA THR A 349 -7.22 -27.17 -18.56
C THR A 349 -6.18 -27.90 -17.74
N ILE A 350 -5.77 -27.36 -16.59
CA ILE A 350 -4.77 -27.96 -15.71
C ILE A 350 -5.37 -28.39 -14.38
N SER A 351 -4.76 -29.37 -13.73
CA SER A 351 -5.10 -29.74 -12.36
C SER A 351 -4.46 -28.72 -11.39
N ILE A 352 -5.27 -27.97 -10.68
CA ILE A 352 -4.81 -27.01 -9.68
C ILE A 352 -4.42 -27.76 -8.41
N GLY A 353 -3.17 -27.54 -7.95
CA GLY A 353 -2.68 -28.08 -6.67
C GLY A 353 -3.10 -27.22 -5.47
N LYS A 354 -2.17 -26.98 -4.55
CA LYS A 354 -2.36 -26.11 -3.37
C LYS A 354 -1.96 -24.64 -3.65
N ALA A 355 -1.35 -24.36 -4.79
CA ALA A 355 -1.04 -23.04 -5.32
C ALA A 355 -1.35 -22.96 -6.81
N ILE A 356 -1.58 -21.75 -7.30
CA ILE A 356 -1.75 -21.46 -8.72
C ILE A 356 -0.37 -21.13 -9.29
N ILE A 357 0.12 -21.93 -10.24
CA ILE A 357 1.38 -21.66 -10.96
C ILE A 357 1.07 -21.76 -12.43
N ILE A 358 1.17 -20.64 -13.13
CA ILE A 358 0.80 -20.49 -14.53
C ILE A 358 1.85 -19.66 -15.27
N ALA A 359 2.09 -20.01 -16.53
CA ALA A 359 3.11 -19.37 -17.35
C ALA A 359 2.68 -19.29 -18.82
N ASP A 360 3.12 -18.25 -19.51
CA ASP A 360 2.86 -18.04 -20.91
C ASP A 360 3.96 -17.17 -21.55
N GLU A 361 4.20 -17.33 -22.84
CA GLU A 361 5.22 -16.56 -23.59
C GLU A 361 4.72 -15.17 -23.97
N ASP A 362 3.41 -15.00 -24.11
CA ASP A 362 2.79 -13.76 -24.60
C ASP A 362 2.42 -12.77 -23.48
N TRP A 363 2.61 -13.13 -22.21
CA TRP A 363 2.20 -12.26 -21.10
C TRP A 363 3.19 -11.13 -20.85
N HIS A 364 2.68 -9.92 -20.72
CA HIS A 364 3.50 -8.73 -20.47
C HIS A 364 3.96 -8.68 -18.99
N GLU A 365 5.28 -8.59 -18.76
CA GLU A 365 5.90 -8.62 -17.42
C GLU A 365 5.35 -7.53 -16.47
N GLY A 366 4.98 -6.37 -16.98
CA GLY A 366 4.48 -5.23 -16.20
C GLY A 366 3.18 -5.49 -15.44
N VAL A 367 2.36 -6.48 -15.88
CA VAL A 367 1.05 -6.77 -15.27
C VAL A 367 1.01 -8.05 -14.46
N LEU A 368 2.04 -8.91 -14.50
CA LEU A 368 2.03 -10.22 -13.84
C LEU A 368 1.71 -10.14 -12.35
N GLY A 369 2.28 -9.14 -11.65
CA GLY A 369 2.03 -8.96 -10.22
C GLY A 369 0.58 -8.56 -9.91
N ILE A 370 -0.09 -7.81 -10.79
CA ILE A 370 -1.50 -7.44 -10.64
C ILE A 370 -2.38 -8.65 -10.90
N VAL A 371 -2.07 -9.41 -11.95
CA VAL A 371 -2.80 -10.65 -12.27
C VAL A 371 -2.64 -11.67 -11.14
N ALA A 372 -1.43 -11.85 -10.59
CA ALA A 372 -1.21 -12.72 -9.44
C ALA A 372 -2.07 -12.31 -8.23
N SER A 373 -2.18 -11.01 -7.92
CA SER A 373 -3.08 -10.53 -6.86
C SER A 373 -4.55 -10.88 -7.14
N LYS A 374 -5.04 -10.62 -8.36
CA LYS A 374 -6.42 -10.97 -8.74
C LYS A 374 -6.71 -12.47 -8.71
N MET A 375 -5.69 -13.30 -8.99
CA MET A 375 -5.82 -14.75 -8.85
C MET A 375 -5.94 -15.16 -7.38
N VAL A 376 -5.14 -14.55 -6.49
CA VAL A 376 -5.26 -14.76 -5.03
C VAL A 376 -6.66 -14.36 -4.53
N ASP A 377 -7.12 -13.18 -4.91
CA ASP A 377 -8.43 -12.66 -4.48
C ASP A 377 -9.61 -13.56 -4.95
N ARG A 378 -9.48 -14.13 -6.16
CA ARG A 378 -10.53 -14.95 -6.75
C ARG A 378 -10.57 -16.39 -6.24
N TYR A 379 -9.39 -16.96 -5.96
CA TYR A 379 -9.27 -18.40 -5.66
C TYR A 379 -8.89 -18.69 -4.20
N ASP A 380 -8.58 -17.67 -3.40
CA ASP A 380 -8.08 -17.80 -2.02
C ASP A 380 -6.85 -18.74 -1.93
N MET A 381 -5.93 -18.67 -2.90
CA MET A 381 -4.74 -19.52 -3.01
C MET A 381 -3.50 -18.69 -3.36
N PRO A 382 -2.30 -19.07 -2.90
CA PRO A 382 -1.06 -18.44 -3.38
C PRO A 382 -0.96 -18.57 -4.90
N ALA A 383 -0.52 -17.51 -5.58
CA ALA A 383 -0.45 -17.47 -7.03
C ALA A 383 0.92 -17.01 -7.53
N PHE A 384 1.46 -17.74 -8.52
CA PHE A 384 2.70 -17.47 -9.23
C PHE A 384 2.35 -17.32 -10.72
N VAL A 385 2.57 -16.14 -11.27
CA VAL A 385 2.26 -15.80 -12.66
C VAL A 385 3.55 -15.42 -13.37
N LEU A 386 3.89 -16.18 -14.41
CA LEU A 386 5.21 -16.15 -15.06
C LEU A 386 5.06 -15.78 -16.54
N ASN A 387 5.99 -14.98 -17.05
CA ASN A 387 6.22 -14.85 -18.49
C ASN A 387 7.44 -15.67 -18.88
N ILE A 388 7.39 -16.35 -20.00
CA ILE A 388 8.49 -17.15 -20.56
C ILE A 388 9.09 -16.40 -21.75
N LYS A 389 10.39 -16.10 -21.67
CA LYS A 389 11.14 -15.50 -22.78
C LYS A 389 12.51 -16.13 -22.88
N ASP A 390 12.90 -16.56 -24.08
CA ASP A 390 14.22 -17.18 -24.36
C ASP A 390 14.55 -18.34 -23.40
N GLY A 391 13.57 -19.20 -23.10
CA GLY A 391 13.73 -20.35 -22.20
C GLY A 391 13.80 -20.00 -20.70
N ILE A 392 13.65 -18.73 -20.33
CA ILE A 392 13.64 -18.22 -18.95
C ILE A 392 12.22 -17.80 -18.57
N ALA A 393 11.72 -18.31 -17.45
CA ALA A 393 10.48 -17.88 -16.83
C ALA A 393 10.78 -16.83 -15.77
N LYS A 394 10.19 -15.64 -15.88
CA LYS A 394 10.28 -14.55 -14.93
C LYS A 394 8.88 -14.12 -14.50
N GLY A 395 8.66 -13.88 -13.23
CA GLY A 395 7.32 -13.47 -12.82
C GLY A 395 7.18 -12.98 -11.41
N SER A 396 5.92 -12.89 -11.02
CA SER A 396 5.51 -12.39 -9.71
C SER A 396 4.68 -13.41 -8.96
N ALA A 397 4.90 -13.46 -7.67
CA ALA A 397 4.15 -14.29 -6.76
C ALA A 397 3.38 -13.43 -5.75
N ARG A 398 2.16 -13.87 -5.39
CA ARG A 398 1.33 -13.25 -4.38
C ARG A 398 0.78 -14.30 -3.43
N SER A 399 0.64 -13.92 -2.17
CA SER A 399 0.29 -14.83 -1.08
C SER A 399 -1.08 -14.54 -0.48
N ILE A 400 -1.62 -15.53 0.21
CA ILE A 400 -2.73 -15.37 1.15
C ILE A 400 -2.18 -14.94 2.53
N PRO A 401 -3.00 -14.31 3.42
CA PRO A 401 -2.51 -13.73 4.68
C PRO A 401 -1.69 -14.64 5.57
N ASN A 402 -2.04 -15.93 5.62
CA ASN A 402 -1.42 -16.89 6.53
C ASN A 402 -0.27 -17.72 5.90
N PHE A 403 0.15 -17.39 4.68
CA PHE A 403 1.21 -18.08 3.97
C PHE A 403 2.41 -17.16 3.72
N ASP A 404 3.62 -17.62 3.98
CA ASP A 404 4.87 -16.89 3.73
C ASP A 404 5.48 -17.35 2.40
N ILE A 405 5.23 -16.57 1.34
CA ILE A 405 5.67 -16.93 -0.01
C ILE A 405 7.19 -16.88 -0.16
N LEU A 406 7.88 -16.01 0.61
CA LEU A 406 9.34 -15.92 0.57
C LEU A 406 10.00 -17.16 1.16
N LYS A 407 9.46 -17.70 2.27
CA LYS A 407 9.94 -18.98 2.83
C LYS A 407 9.71 -20.14 1.87
N CYS A 408 8.58 -20.15 1.16
CA CYS A 408 8.31 -21.13 0.12
C CYS A 408 9.35 -21.05 -1.01
N LEU A 409 9.66 -19.85 -1.52
CA LEU A 409 10.69 -19.66 -2.53
C LEU A 409 12.08 -20.07 -2.03
N LYS A 410 12.42 -19.75 -0.78
CA LYS A 410 13.69 -20.18 -0.15
C LYS A 410 13.77 -21.71 -0.10
N HIS A 411 12.69 -22.41 0.25
CA HIS A 411 12.64 -23.87 0.24
C HIS A 411 12.84 -24.47 -1.15
N CYS A 412 12.22 -23.86 -2.17
CA CYS A 412 12.29 -24.30 -3.55
C CYS A 412 13.47 -23.69 -4.35
N SER A 413 14.46 -23.09 -3.67
CA SER A 413 15.57 -22.33 -4.28
C SER A 413 16.41 -23.12 -5.29
N ASN A 414 16.50 -24.44 -5.14
CA ASN A 414 17.22 -25.32 -6.09
C ASN A 414 16.64 -25.29 -7.52
N HIS A 415 15.41 -24.82 -7.69
CA HIS A 415 14.74 -24.69 -8.99
C HIS A 415 14.77 -23.25 -9.51
N LEU A 416 15.34 -22.29 -8.76
CA LEU A 416 15.30 -20.87 -9.06
C LEU A 416 16.69 -20.33 -9.43
N ILE A 417 16.72 -19.45 -10.43
CA ILE A 417 17.92 -18.67 -10.77
C ILE A 417 18.03 -17.48 -9.80
N GLN A 418 16.89 -16.84 -9.50
CA GLN A 418 16.81 -15.67 -8.63
C GLN A 418 15.43 -15.58 -7.99
N TYR A 419 15.36 -15.12 -6.76
CA TYR A 419 14.12 -14.78 -6.10
C TYR A 419 14.34 -13.68 -5.04
N GLY A 420 13.27 -12.97 -4.69
CA GLY A 420 13.32 -11.94 -3.65
C GLY A 420 11.94 -11.34 -3.41
N GLY A 421 11.78 -10.67 -2.28
CA GLY A 421 10.52 -10.05 -1.89
C GLY A 421 10.24 -10.20 -0.41
N HIS A 422 8.95 -10.23 -0.06
CA HIS A 422 8.45 -10.28 1.32
C HIS A 422 7.42 -11.41 1.50
N LYS A 423 6.91 -11.57 2.72
CA LYS A 423 5.93 -12.60 3.08
C LYS A 423 4.73 -12.66 2.12
N GLN A 424 4.22 -11.52 1.62
CA GLN A 424 2.98 -11.44 0.83
C GLN A 424 3.20 -11.30 -0.67
N ALA A 425 4.39 -10.86 -1.10
CA ALA A 425 4.69 -10.61 -2.50
C ALA A 425 6.17 -10.88 -2.79
N ALA A 426 6.45 -11.56 -3.90
CA ALA A 426 7.81 -11.85 -4.31
C ALA A 426 7.95 -11.86 -5.84
N GLY A 427 9.18 -11.62 -6.31
CA GLY A 427 9.60 -11.87 -7.67
C GLY A 427 10.41 -13.15 -7.75
N LEU A 428 10.39 -13.82 -8.91
CA LEU A 428 11.18 -15.02 -9.14
C LEU A 428 11.61 -15.15 -10.60
N LYS A 429 12.72 -15.88 -10.80
CA LYS A 429 13.26 -16.22 -12.12
C LYS A 429 13.76 -17.67 -12.10
N LEU A 430 13.40 -18.46 -13.11
CA LEU A 430 13.80 -19.86 -13.24
C LEU A 430 13.91 -20.24 -14.72
N GLU A 431 14.57 -21.34 -15.02
CA GLU A 431 14.52 -21.93 -16.37
C GLU A 431 13.13 -22.52 -16.63
N ALA A 432 12.57 -22.30 -17.81
CA ALA A 432 11.21 -22.75 -18.16
C ALA A 432 11.04 -24.27 -18.02
N ILE A 433 12.11 -25.05 -18.28
CA ILE A 433 12.12 -26.50 -18.11
C ILE A 433 11.89 -26.94 -16.65
N HIS A 434 12.21 -26.06 -15.68
CA HIS A 434 12.07 -26.35 -14.25
C HIS A 434 10.70 -25.98 -13.68
N ILE A 435 9.78 -25.37 -14.45
CA ILE A 435 8.46 -24.96 -13.98
C ILE A 435 7.70 -26.12 -13.32
N LYS A 436 7.74 -27.31 -13.92
CA LYS A 436 7.05 -28.48 -13.36
C LYS A 436 7.64 -28.90 -12.02
N ALA A 437 8.97 -29.04 -11.93
CA ALA A 437 9.65 -29.41 -10.69
C ALA A 437 9.45 -28.36 -9.58
N PHE A 438 9.45 -27.09 -9.95
CA PHE A 438 9.12 -25.98 -9.04
C PHE A 438 7.66 -26.09 -8.55
N THR A 439 6.71 -26.40 -9.44
CA THR A 439 5.30 -26.58 -9.08
C THR A 439 5.11 -27.72 -8.09
N ASP A 440 5.77 -28.84 -8.31
CA ASP A 440 5.72 -30.01 -7.42
C ASP A 440 6.31 -29.65 -6.05
N CYS A 441 7.47 -28.97 -6.01
CA CYS A 441 8.12 -28.50 -4.77
C CYS A 441 7.21 -27.54 -3.96
N VAL A 442 6.59 -26.56 -4.63
CA VAL A 442 5.68 -25.61 -3.96
C VAL A 442 4.48 -26.34 -3.34
N ASN A 443 3.86 -27.26 -4.07
CA ASN A 443 2.72 -28.02 -3.58
C ASN A 443 3.10 -28.91 -2.39
N GLU A 444 4.24 -29.59 -2.43
CA GLU A 444 4.78 -30.40 -1.34
C GLU A 444 5.05 -29.54 -0.10
N TYR A 445 5.70 -28.39 -0.28
CA TYR A 445 5.97 -27.45 0.81
C TYR A 445 4.68 -27.04 1.52
N ILE A 446 3.64 -26.64 0.77
CA ILE A 446 2.36 -26.22 1.34
C ILE A 446 1.70 -27.36 2.11
N VAL A 447 1.70 -28.58 1.59
CA VAL A 447 1.14 -29.76 2.27
C VAL A 447 1.87 -30.03 3.60
N ASN A 448 3.19 -29.85 3.61
CA ASN A 448 4.02 -30.16 4.79
C ASN A 448 3.90 -29.12 5.90
N ILE A 449 3.66 -27.84 5.59
CA ILE A 449 3.59 -26.77 6.60
C ILE A 449 2.19 -26.43 7.09
N SER A 450 1.14 -26.77 6.32
CA SER A 450 -0.23 -26.33 6.62
C SER A 450 -1.09 -27.48 7.13
N LYS A 451 -1.65 -27.28 8.35
CA LYS A 451 -2.97 -27.88 8.61
C LYS A 451 -3.98 -27.11 7.79
N GLU A 452 -4.94 -27.79 7.14
CA GLU A 452 -5.97 -27.14 6.31
C GLU A 452 -6.70 -25.99 7.03
N SER A 453 -6.77 -26.04 8.36
CA SER A 453 -7.33 -24.96 9.22
C SER A 453 -6.55 -23.64 9.15
N ASP A 454 -5.29 -23.65 8.78
CA ASP A 454 -4.41 -22.47 8.87
C ASP A 454 -4.49 -21.60 7.61
N LEU A 455 -5.06 -22.14 6.53
CA LEU A 455 -5.24 -21.43 5.25
C LEU A 455 -6.63 -20.78 5.13
N ILE A 456 -7.53 -20.96 6.12
CA ILE A 456 -8.88 -20.38 6.08
C ILE A 456 -8.79 -18.87 6.36
N THR A 457 -9.32 -18.07 5.43
CA THR A 457 -9.46 -16.62 5.60
C THR A 457 -10.31 -16.30 6.82
N THR A 458 -9.78 -15.47 7.72
CA THR A 458 -10.45 -15.06 8.96
C THR A 458 -10.93 -13.61 8.85
N LEU A 459 -12.20 -13.36 9.22
CA LEU A 459 -12.74 -12.02 9.42
C LEU A 459 -12.73 -11.69 10.91
N ASN A 460 -11.94 -10.70 11.29
CA ASN A 460 -11.89 -10.18 12.66
C ASN A 460 -12.98 -9.11 12.83
N ILE A 461 -14.05 -9.46 13.52
CA ILE A 461 -15.19 -8.58 13.78
C ILE A 461 -14.88 -7.73 15.00
N ASP A 462 -14.97 -6.40 14.84
CA ASP A 462 -14.67 -5.45 15.91
C ASP A 462 -15.72 -5.50 17.01
N TYR A 463 -17.01 -5.50 16.63
CA TYR A 463 -18.11 -5.48 17.59
C TYR A 463 -19.37 -6.13 17.01
N ASN A 464 -20.20 -6.71 17.89
CA ASN A 464 -21.50 -7.25 17.51
C ASN A 464 -22.59 -6.22 17.87
N VAL A 465 -23.36 -5.79 16.87
CA VAL A 465 -24.32 -4.67 17.00
C VAL A 465 -25.75 -5.11 16.71
N THR A 466 -26.69 -4.31 17.21
CA THR A 466 -28.07 -4.26 16.70
C THR A 466 -28.19 -3.19 15.61
N LEU A 467 -29.13 -3.33 14.68
CA LEU A 467 -29.30 -2.31 13.62
C LEU A 467 -29.67 -0.91 14.17
N LYS A 468 -30.26 -0.84 15.36
CA LYS A 468 -30.63 0.43 16.01
C LYS A 468 -29.40 1.25 16.43
N GLU A 469 -28.30 0.59 16.79
CA GLU A 469 -27.05 1.24 17.20
C GLU A 469 -26.30 1.87 16.01
N ILE A 470 -26.65 1.46 14.78
CA ILE A 470 -26.03 1.98 13.56
C ILE A 470 -26.80 3.24 13.12
N ASN A 471 -26.42 4.37 13.64
CA ASN A 471 -27.07 5.65 13.45
C ASN A 471 -26.06 6.74 13.00
N HIS A 472 -26.52 7.95 12.78
CA HIS A 472 -25.67 9.06 12.36
C HIS A 472 -24.63 9.47 13.42
N GLU A 473 -24.92 9.26 14.70
CA GLU A 473 -23.98 9.54 15.79
C GLU A 473 -22.79 8.59 15.73
N LEU A 474 -23.04 7.27 15.60
CA LEU A 474 -21.97 6.30 15.38
C LEU A 474 -21.15 6.62 14.13
N MET A 475 -21.80 7.04 13.03
CA MET A 475 -21.09 7.41 11.80
C MET A 475 -20.22 8.66 11.99
N SER A 476 -20.65 9.60 12.84
CA SER A 476 -19.83 10.75 13.22
C SER A 476 -18.60 10.33 14.03
N GLU A 477 -18.74 9.38 14.96
CA GLU A 477 -17.60 8.82 15.67
C GLU A 477 -16.63 8.10 14.71
N PHE A 478 -17.15 7.31 13.78
CA PHE A 478 -16.33 6.58 12.80
C PHE A 478 -15.58 7.53 11.85
N SER A 479 -16.13 8.70 11.55
CA SER A 479 -15.43 9.70 10.76
C SER A 479 -14.15 10.22 11.44
N ARG A 480 -14.10 10.21 12.79
CA ARG A 480 -12.89 10.56 13.56
C ARG A 480 -11.80 9.50 13.48
N LEU A 481 -12.17 8.26 13.11
CA LEU A 481 -11.20 7.17 12.88
C LEU A 481 -10.49 7.29 11.52
N GLU A 482 -11.07 8.04 10.55
CA GLU A 482 -10.44 8.25 9.23
C GLU A 482 -9.10 8.99 9.34
N PRO A 483 -8.15 8.78 8.40
CA PRO A 483 -8.23 7.96 7.17
C PRO A 483 -8.08 6.47 7.45
N PHE A 484 -8.85 5.66 6.71
CA PHE A 484 -8.75 4.20 6.77
C PHE A 484 -7.70 3.68 5.78
N GLY A 485 -7.09 2.55 6.13
CA GLY A 485 -6.10 1.85 5.33
C GLY A 485 -5.43 0.71 6.10
N TYR A 486 -4.21 0.32 5.70
CA TYR A 486 -3.50 -0.74 6.39
C TYR A 486 -3.22 -0.37 7.86
N SER A 487 -3.39 -1.31 8.78
CA SER A 487 -3.35 -1.16 10.26
C SER A 487 -4.42 -0.23 10.86
N ASN A 488 -5.22 0.47 10.04
CA ASN A 488 -6.40 1.21 10.43
C ASN A 488 -7.56 0.92 9.48
N PRO A 489 -8.07 -0.33 9.39
CA PRO A 489 -9.15 -0.69 8.47
C PRO A 489 -10.47 -0.02 8.87
N GLU A 490 -11.42 0.03 7.94
CA GLU A 490 -12.80 0.38 8.28
C GLU A 490 -13.35 -0.56 9.36
N PRO A 491 -14.12 -0.05 10.35
CA PRO A 491 -14.71 -0.89 11.39
C PRO A 491 -15.58 -2.01 10.79
N LEU A 492 -15.29 -3.24 11.19
CA LEU A 492 -16.01 -4.42 10.75
C LEU A 492 -16.99 -4.89 11.83
N LEU A 493 -18.27 -4.71 11.58
CA LEU A 493 -19.33 -5.04 12.54
C LEU A 493 -20.05 -6.32 12.16
N GLY A 494 -20.56 -7.02 13.18
CA GLY A 494 -21.40 -8.21 13.00
C GLY A 494 -22.81 -8.00 13.54
N ALA A 495 -23.82 -8.58 12.90
CA ALA A 495 -25.17 -8.67 13.44
C ALA A 495 -25.80 -10.01 13.11
N LYS A 496 -26.67 -10.50 14.00
CA LYS A 496 -27.32 -11.81 13.89
C LYS A 496 -28.84 -11.69 13.76
N GLY A 497 -29.45 -12.71 13.17
CA GLY A 497 -30.91 -12.83 13.10
C GLY A 497 -31.57 -11.76 12.25
N LEU A 498 -30.89 -11.25 11.24
CA LEU A 498 -31.38 -10.22 10.34
C LEU A 498 -32.36 -10.81 9.33
N VAL A 499 -33.49 -10.15 9.12
CA VAL A 499 -34.53 -10.57 8.16
C VAL A 499 -34.28 -9.82 6.84
N PRO A 500 -33.88 -10.53 5.77
CA PRO A 500 -33.65 -9.92 4.47
C PRO A 500 -34.97 -9.64 3.73
N SER A 501 -35.00 -8.54 2.97
CA SER A 501 -36.12 -8.16 2.10
C SER A 501 -35.65 -7.36 0.89
N ASN A 502 -36.48 -7.22 -0.14
CA ASN A 502 -36.17 -6.45 -1.36
C ASN A 502 -34.86 -6.87 -2.04
N LEU A 503 -34.61 -8.20 -2.10
CA LEU A 503 -33.41 -8.74 -2.72
C LEU A 503 -33.40 -8.50 -4.23
N ARG A 504 -32.32 -7.98 -4.74
CA ARG A 504 -32.08 -7.82 -6.19
C ARG A 504 -30.59 -7.81 -6.51
N VAL A 505 -30.25 -8.29 -7.70
CA VAL A 505 -28.91 -8.14 -8.26
C VAL A 505 -28.83 -6.81 -9.02
N VAL A 506 -27.79 -6.03 -8.78
CA VAL A 506 -27.51 -4.77 -9.46
C VAL A 506 -26.10 -4.79 -10.06
N GLY A 507 -25.89 -4.03 -11.13
CA GLY A 507 -24.61 -4.08 -11.85
C GLY A 507 -24.32 -5.48 -12.43
N ARG A 508 -23.04 -5.89 -12.40
CA ARG A 508 -22.64 -7.20 -12.94
C ARG A 508 -23.01 -8.37 -12.02
N ASN A 509 -22.79 -8.24 -10.71
CA ASN A 509 -23.04 -9.31 -9.74
C ASN A 509 -23.13 -8.78 -8.29
N HIS A 510 -23.72 -7.59 -8.04
CA HIS A 510 -23.81 -7.05 -6.69
C HIS A 510 -25.19 -7.30 -6.09
N LEU A 511 -25.24 -7.75 -4.84
CA LEU A 511 -26.47 -7.99 -4.10
C LEU A 511 -26.92 -6.70 -3.41
N LYS A 512 -28.11 -6.21 -3.73
CA LYS A 512 -28.78 -5.12 -2.99
C LYS A 512 -30.01 -5.66 -2.28
N MET A 513 -30.15 -5.32 -0.99
CA MET A 513 -31.27 -5.76 -0.17
C MET A 513 -31.52 -4.79 0.99
N ARG A 514 -32.59 -5.02 1.75
CA ARG A 514 -32.81 -4.41 3.05
C ARG A 514 -32.70 -5.46 4.15
N LEU A 515 -32.06 -5.09 5.24
CA LEU A 515 -31.97 -5.93 6.43
C LEU A 515 -32.78 -5.29 7.54
N ALA A 516 -33.66 -6.09 8.14
CA ALA A 516 -34.53 -5.69 9.25
C ALA A 516 -34.21 -6.50 10.51
N HIS A 517 -34.22 -5.81 11.67
CA HIS A 517 -34.09 -6.43 12.99
C HIS A 517 -34.71 -5.52 14.06
N ASN A 518 -35.62 -6.08 14.87
CA ASN A 518 -36.26 -5.38 16.01
C ASN A 518 -36.84 -3.99 15.65
N GLY A 519 -37.51 -3.88 14.51
CA GLY A 519 -38.14 -2.62 14.06
C GLY A 519 -37.23 -1.63 13.34
N SER A 520 -35.92 -1.87 13.29
CA SER A 520 -34.99 -1.10 12.48
C SER A 520 -34.78 -1.75 11.12
N VAL A 521 -34.65 -0.93 10.06
CA VAL A 521 -34.42 -1.38 8.68
C VAL A 521 -33.31 -0.53 8.07
N ILE A 522 -32.29 -1.17 7.46
CA ILE A 522 -31.17 -0.47 6.81
C ILE A 522 -30.96 -1.06 5.41
N ASP A 523 -30.74 -0.17 4.44
CA ASP A 523 -30.33 -0.53 3.08
C ASP A 523 -28.92 -1.12 3.06
N THR A 524 -28.70 -2.17 2.25
CA THR A 524 -27.43 -2.85 2.19
C THR A 524 -26.99 -3.12 0.76
N ILE A 525 -25.66 -3.19 0.56
CA ILE A 525 -25.05 -3.64 -0.68
C ILE A 525 -23.96 -4.67 -0.37
N GLY A 526 -23.92 -5.76 -1.11
CA GLY A 526 -22.85 -6.74 -1.10
C GLY A 526 -22.22 -6.82 -2.49
N PHE A 527 -20.98 -6.34 -2.62
CA PHE A 527 -20.27 -6.41 -3.88
C PHE A 527 -19.90 -7.87 -4.20
N ASP A 528 -20.10 -8.28 -5.45
CA ASP A 528 -19.87 -9.64 -5.97
C ASP A 528 -20.59 -10.77 -5.21
N LEU A 529 -21.65 -10.45 -4.47
CA LEU A 529 -22.47 -11.39 -3.71
C LEU A 529 -23.83 -11.70 -4.36
N GLY A 530 -24.03 -11.38 -5.65
CA GLY A 530 -25.30 -11.58 -6.35
C GLY A 530 -25.76 -13.04 -6.37
N GLU A 531 -24.84 -14.00 -6.47
CA GLU A 531 -25.17 -15.44 -6.43
C GLU A 531 -25.79 -15.88 -5.10
N SER A 532 -25.56 -15.14 -4.02
CA SER A 532 -26.09 -15.44 -2.69
C SER A 532 -27.64 -15.30 -2.62
N ILE A 533 -28.25 -14.61 -3.57
CA ILE A 533 -29.70 -14.38 -3.60
C ILE A 533 -30.52 -15.69 -3.56
N SER A 534 -30.00 -16.74 -4.18
CA SER A 534 -30.68 -18.05 -4.26
C SER A 534 -30.86 -18.69 -2.88
N TRP A 535 -29.80 -18.76 -2.09
CA TRP A 535 -29.85 -19.36 -0.76
C TRP A 535 -30.49 -18.43 0.27
N ILE A 536 -30.30 -17.08 0.15
CA ILE A 536 -30.92 -16.12 1.07
C ILE A 536 -32.44 -16.20 1.00
N ASN A 537 -33.03 -16.40 -0.18
CA ASN A 537 -34.48 -16.59 -0.35
C ASN A 537 -35.00 -17.87 0.31
N SER A 538 -34.14 -18.84 0.61
CA SER A 538 -34.52 -20.11 1.23
C SER A 538 -34.50 -20.10 2.77
N VAL A 539 -33.99 -19.01 3.38
CA VAL A 539 -33.85 -18.91 4.84
C VAL A 539 -34.71 -17.77 5.42
N LYS A 540 -35.11 -17.90 6.69
CA LYS A 540 -35.91 -16.87 7.39
C LYS A 540 -35.09 -15.70 7.87
N SER A 541 -33.85 -15.96 8.26
CA SER A 541 -32.93 -14.94 8.77
C SER A 541 -31.47 -15.30 8.46
N ILE A 542 -30.63 -14.27 8.43
CA ILE A 542 -29.20 -14.36 8.16
C ILE A 542 -28.38 -13.66 9.24
N ASP A 543 -27.17 -14.10 9.43
CA ASP A 543 -26.13 -13.33 10.12
C ASP A 543 -25.29 -12.63 9.06
N ALA A 544 -24.87 -11.41 9.32
CA ALA A 544 -24.07 -10.60 8.40
C ALA A 544 -22.88 -9.95 9.08
N VAL A 545 -21.79 -9.84 8.33
CA VAL A 545 -20.61 -9.03 8.66
C VAL A 545 -20.51 -7.92 7.64
N PHE A 546 -20.38 -6.69 8.10
CA PHE A 546 -20.47 -5.50 7.27
C PHE A 546 -19.67 -4.31 7.82
N THR A 547 -19.39 -3.35 6.96
CA THR A 547 -18.92 -2.02 7.30
C THR A 547 -20.06 -1.02 7.05
N PRO A 548 -20.46 -0.20 8.03
CA PRO A 548 -21.44 0.86 7.80
C PRO A 548 -20.80 2.03 7.07
N THR A 549 -21.52 2.59 6.11
CA THR A 549 -21.07 3.74 5.31
C THR A 549 -22.19 4.77 5.18
N ILE A 550 -21.85 6.01 4.90
CA ILE A 550 -22.81 7.04 4.49
C ILE A 550 -22.96 6.97 2.97
N ASN A 551 -24.15 6.66 2.51
CA ASN A 551 -24.54 6.78 1.11
C ASN A 551 -25.18 8.15 0.88
N GLU A 552 -24.61 8.93 -0.05
CA GLU A 552 -25.11 10.24 -0.44
C GLU A 552 -25.67 10.16 -1.85
N TRP A 553 -26.98 10.39 -1.97
CA TRP A 553 -27.67 10.37 -3.25
C TRP A 553 -28.69 11.51 -3.33
N ASN A 554 -28.57 12.36 -4.36
CA ASN A 554 -29.43 13.54 -4.57
C ASN A 554 -29.55 14.43 -3.31
N GLY A 555 -28.45 14.64 -2.60
CA GLY A 555 -28.41 15.46 -1.37
C GLY A 555 -28.93 14.75 -0.11
N ASN A 556 -29.48 13.55 -0.22
CA ASN A 556 -29.91 12.75 0.93
C ASN A 556 -28.76 11.87 1.44
N ARG A 557 -28.46 12.00 2.73
CA ARG A 557 -27.44 11.20 3.44
C ARG A 557 -28.11 10.11 4.26
N THR A 558 -27.89 8.85 3.89
CA THR A 558 -28.43 7.69 4.60
C THR A 558 -27.34 6.72 4.98
N VAL A 559 -27.53 6.03 6.11
CA VAL A 559 -26.63 4.93 6.47
C VAL A 559 -26.93 3.72 5.62
N GLN A 560 -25.89 3.12 5.03
CA GLN A 560 -25.94 1.90 4.24
C GLN A 560 -24.92 0.90 4.78
N LEU A 561 -25.21 -0.41 4.71
CA LEU A 561 -24.25 -1.45 5.10
C LEU A 561 -23.57 -2.03 3.86
N ASN A 562 -22.26 -2.01 3.86
CA ASN A 562 -21.44 -2.70 2.86
C ASN A 562 -21.12 -4.11 3.37
N ILE A 563 -21.80 -5.10 2.85
CA ILE A 563 -21.69 -6.50 3.29
C ILE A 563 -20.33 -7.08 2.85
N LYS A 564 -19.65 -7.70 3.81
CA LYS A 564 -18.36 -8.39 3.59
C LYS A 564 -18.51 -9.91 3.61
N ASP A 565 -19.50 -10.43 4.35
CA ASP A 565 -19.84 -11.86 4.36
C ASP A 565 -21.25 -12.10 4.95
N LEU A 566 -21.85 -13.21 4.55
CA LEU A 566 -23.21 -13.62 4.94
C LEU A 566 -23.25 -15.11 5.26
N ARG A 567 -24.11 -15.50 6.20
CA ARG A 567 -24.43 -16.92 6.45
C ARG A 567 -25.87 -17.07 6.95
N PRO A 568 -26.51 -18.25 6.79
CA PRO A 568 -27.77 -18.52 7.45
C PRO A 568 -27.66 -18.37 8.97
N SER A 569 -28.68 -17.77 9.62
CA SER A 569 -28.70 -17.75 11.08
C SER A 569 -28.96 -19.17 11.59
N ASN A 570 -28.01 -19.72 12.35
CA ASN A 570 -28.24 -20.95 13.09
C ASN A 570 -29.22 -20.64 14.22
N GLY A 571 -30.45 -21.16 14.13
CA GLY A 571 -31.53 -20.94 15.09
C GLY A 571 -31.27 -21.58 16.47
N LYS A 572 -30.19 -21.16 17.13
CA LYS A 572 -29.98 -21.28 18.58
C LYS A 572 -29.60 -19.90 19.08
N ASN A 573 -30.56 -19.28 19.79
CA ASN A 573 -30.35 -18.06 20.57
C ASN A 573 -29.24 -18.21 21.59
#